data_bd0276cd6cb0a037763ba11392828513
#
_entry.id   bd0276cd6cb0a037763ba11392828513
#
_cell.length_a   1.000
_cell.length_b   1.000
_cell.length_c   1.000
_cell.angle_alpha   90.00
_cell.angle_beta   90.00
_cell.angle_gamma   90.00
#
_symmetry.space_group_name_H-M   'P 1'
#
loop_
_entity.id
_entity.type
_entity.pdbx_description
1 polymer ?
#
loop_
_entity_poly.entity_id
_entity_poly.type
_entity_poly.pdbx_seq_one_letter_code
_entity_poly.pdbx_strand_id
1 'polypeptide(L)'
;TAAMLTMALAGAMLTGCGSTASNTTADDSAAKDNTAAAATDGGTLRMGTTAPFPPYEFVGDDGSVQGIDADIAAAIADKLGMKVAITDMAFDSLIPALQSDTNDVALAGMTATPERQESVDFSDSYAKGVQVIIVPEGSDIQTPDGLEGKNIGVQTGTTGDIYCTDDYGQDHVKQFNNGPLAVAALVNGQIDCVVIDQEPAKNYIAANSGLKILDTSYADEDYAIAIKKGNTELLDKVNGALKEL
;
A
#
# COMPACT_ATOMS: atom_id res chain seq x y z
N THR A 1 -3.02 21.60 50.28
CA THR A 1 -2.68 23.03 50.34
C THR A 1 -2.77 23.60 48.92
N ALA A 2 -3.72 24.52 48.82
CA ALA A 2 -4.08 25.25 47.60
C ALA A 2 -3.06 26.36 47.24
N ALA A 3 -2.96 26.71 45.98
CA ALA A 3 -2.81 28.12 45.58
C ALA A 3 -3.24 28.28 44.14
N MET A 4 -4.38 28.95 43.95
CA MET A 4 -4.81 29.64 42.75
C MET A 4 -3.91 30.85 42.51
N LEU A 5 -3.67 31.19 41.21
CA LEU A 5 -3.36 32.57 40.86
C LEU A 5 -3.97 32.87 39.47
N THR A 6 -5.06 33.62 39.52
CA THR A 6 -5.70 34.35 38.42
C THR A 6 -5.00 35.66 38.16
N MET A 7 -4.77 36.08 36.92
CA MET A 7 -4.61 37.48 36.54
C MET A 7 -5.15 37.74 35.15
N ALA A 8 -6.17 38.57 35.12
CA ALA A 8 -6.76 39.22 33.96
C ALA A 8 -6.14 40.62 33.78
N LEU A 9 -6.17 41.21 32.60
CA LEU A 9 -6.48 42.58 32.19
C LEU A 9 -6.01 42.80 30.75
N ALA A 10 -6.95 43.09 29.83
CA ALA A 10 -7.37 44.42 29.30
C ALA A 10 -6.38 44.95 28.24
N GLY A 11 -6.67 45.09 26.97
CA GLY A 11 -7.67 45.94 26.33
C GLY A 11 -7.02 47.15 25.70
N ALA A 12 -7.03 47.29 24.33
CA ALA A 12 -7.04 48.61 23.66
C ALA A 12 -7.44 48.46 22.19
N MET A 13 -8.58 49.07 21.86
CA MET A 13 -9.02 49.41 20.50
C MET A 13 -8.26 50.68 20.03
N LEU A 14 -7.96 50.77 18.74
CA LEU A 14 -7.79 52.04 18.04
C LEU A 14 -8.27 51.92 16.61
N THR A 15 -9.36 52.65 16.34
CA THR A 15 -9.95 52.98 15.05
C THR A 15 -9.11 54.03 14.32
N GLY A 16 -9.03 53.96 12.99
CA GLY A 16 -8.47 54.99 12.13
C GLY A 16 -8.97 54.88 10.70
N CYS A 17 -10.05 55.61 10.36
CA CYS A 17 -10.49 55.91 9.00
C CYS A 17 -9.56 56.95 8.35
N GLY A 18 -9.36 56.84 7.04
CA GLY A 18 -8.74 57.89 6.23
C GLY A 18 -8.89 57.59 4.73
N SER A 19 -9.96 58.13 4.12
CA SER A 19 -10.14 58.19 2.66
C SER A 19 -9.29 59.30 2.07
N THR A 20 -8.73 59.09 0.86
CA THR A 20 -8.70 60.13 -0.21
C THR A 20 -8.41 59.49 -1.59
N ALA A 21 -9.26 59.86 -2.53
CA ALA A 21 -9.18 59.53 -3.96
C ALA A 21 -8.30 60.54 -4.71
N SER A 22 -7.69 60.12 -5.83
CA SER A 22 -7.45 60.90 -7.08
C SER A 22 -6.73 59.99 -8.11
N ASN A 23 -7.30 59.71 -9.08
CA ASN A 23 -7.60 59.92 -10.50
C ASN A 23 -6.38 60.04 -11.47
N THR A 24 -6.56 59.34 -12.66
CA THR A 24 -5.96 59.48 -14.00
C THR A 24 -4.52 58.96 -14.15
N THR A 25 -4.27 58.05 -15.10
CA THR A 25 -4.44 58.13 -16.59
C THR A 25 -4.22 56.74 -17.20
N ALA A 26 -4.94 56.44 -18.29
CA ALA A 26 -4.83 55.26 -19.13
C ALA A 26 -3.48 55.20 -19.85
N ASP A 27 -2.88 53.99 -19.94
CA ASP A 27 -2.01 53.63 -21.02
C ASP A 27 -2.33 52.20 -21.49
N ASP A 28 -2.58 52.10 -22.77
CA ASP A 28 -3.00 50.95 -23.52
C ASP A 28 -1.75 50.08 -23.82
N SER A 29 -1.62 48.93 -23.19
CA SER A 29 -0.64 47.92 -23.59
C SER A 29 -1.29 46.55 -23.53
N ALA A 30 -1.46 45.95 -24.69
CA ALA A 30 -1.98 44.64 -25.01
C ALA A 30 -1.61 43.60 -23.97
N ALA A 31 -2.56 43.18 -23.17
CA ALA A 31 -2.47 41.95 -22.36
C ALA A 31 -2.48 40.74 -23.32
N LYS A 32 -1.35 40.08 -23.43
CA LYS A 32 -1.26 38.73 -23.94
C LYS A 32 -2.10 37.86 -23.01
N ASP A 33 -3.15 37.33 -23.56
CA ASP A 33 -4.00 36.33 -22.94
C ASP A 33 -3.14 35.07 -22.65
N ASN A 34 -2.58 35.02 -21.45
CA ASN A 34 -1.89 33.86 -20.93
C ASN A 34 -2.93 33.11 -20.10
N THR A 35 -3.85 32.42 -20.78
CA THR A 35 -4.68 31.40 -20.17
C THR A 35 -3.78 30.24 -19.73
N ALA A 36 -3.08 30.44 -18.61
CA ALA A 36 -2.64 29.32 -17.80
C ALA A 36 -3.90 28.56 -17.43
N ALA A 37 -4.08 27.37 -18.02
CA ALA A 37 -5.07 26.44 -17.57
C ALA A 37 -4.89 26.32 -16.05
N ALA A 38 -5.89 26.79 -15.30
CA ALA A 38 -5.97 26.52 -13.87
C ALA A 38 -6.00 25.00 -13.74
N ALA A 39 -4.90 24.39 -13.26
CA ALA A 39 -4.91 23.02 -12.83
C ALA A 39 -5.99 22.94 -11.76
N THR A 40 -7.10 22.33 -12.09
CA THR A 40 -8.11 21.97 -11.12
C THR A 40 -7.42 20.99 -10.18
N ASP A 41 -7.19 21.40 -8.92
CA ASP A 41 -6.66 20.51 -7.89
C ASP A 41 -7.74 19.44 -7.66
N GLY A 42 -7.59 18.29 -8.35
CA GLY A 42 -8.54 17.18 -8.34
C GLY A 42 -8.56 16.42 -7.02
N GLY A 43 -7.88 16.95 -5.99
CA GLY A 43 -7.77 16.32 -4.68
C GLY A 43 -6.56 15.39 -4.58
N THR A 44 -6.57 14.52 -3.56
CA THR A 44 -5.49 13.56 -3.29
C THR A 44 -6.05 12.15 -3.29
N LEU A 45 -5.47 11.25 -4.07
CA LEU A 45 -5.70 9.81 -4.01
C LEU A 45 -4.82 9.23 -2.89
N ARG A 46 -5.44 8.79 -1.80
CA ARG A 46 -4.75 8.22 -0.64
C ARG A 46 -4.59 6.72 -0.86
N MET A 47 -3.35 6.28 -1.05
CA MET A 47 -2.99 4.89 -1.24
C MET A 47 -2.45 4.29 0.06
N GLY A 48 -3.00 3.15 0.49
CA GLY A 48 -2.38 2.25 1.46
C GLY A 48 -1.55 1.18 0.76
N THR A 49 -0.39 0.85 1.34
CA THR A 49 0.50 -0.21 0.84
C THR A 49 1.26 -0.85 1.99
N THR A 50 2.02 -1.92 1.71
CA THR A 50 2.82 -2.63 2.72
C THR A 50 4.24 -2.87 2.21
N ALA A 51 5.12 -1.91 2.40
CA ALA A 51 6.54 -2.08 2.13
C ALA A 51 7.24 -2.80 3.32
N PRO A 52 8.27 -3.62 3.10
CA PRO A 52 8.96 -3.95 1.85
C PRO A 52 8.41 -5.21 1.15
N PHE A 53 7.96 -5.07 -0.07
CA PHE A 53 7.47 -6.15 -0.93
C PHE A 53 7.96 -5.95 -2.39
N PRO A 54 9.29 -5.93 -2.62
CA PRO A 54 9.86 -5.65 -3.93
C PRO A 54 9.52 -6.75 -4.95
N PRO A 55 9.28 -6.39 -6.24
CA PRO A 55 9.40 -5.07 -6.85
C PRO A 55 8.12 -4.22 -6.78
N TYR A 56 7.06 -4.70 -6.12
CA TYR A 56 5.75 -4.04 -6.11
C TYR A 56 5.77 -2.77 -5.25
N GLU A 57 6.22 -2.85 -3.99
CA GLU A 57 6.40 -1.72 -3.09
C GLU A 57 7.61 -1.91 -2.16
N PHE A 58 8.43 -0.90 -2.08
CA PHE A 58 9.60 -0.87 -1.20
C PHE A 58 9.99 0.57 -0.86
N VAL A 59 10.73 0.74 0.22
CA VAL A 59 11.25 2.06 0.61
C VAL A 59 12.55 2.31 -0.14
N GLY A 60 12.58 3.38 -0.92
CA GLY A 60 13.78 3.83 -1.64
C GLY A 60 14.80 4.52 -0.73
N ASP A 61 15.96 4.85 -1.28
CA ASP A 61 17.06 5.49 -0.55
C ASP A 61 16.70 6.89 -0.02
N ASP A 62 15.71 7.54 -0.63
CA ASP A 62 15.18 8.84 -0.21
C ASP A 62 14.08 8.75 0.86
N GLY A 63 13.74 7.53 1.27
CA GLY A 63 12.69 7.23 2.24
C GLY A 63 11.27 7.24 1.65
N SER A 64 11.10 7.45 0.35
CA SER A 64 9.79 7.34 -0.31
C SER A 64 9.44 5.88 -0.61
N VAL A 65 8.14 5.57 -0.66
CA VAL A 65 7.67 4.28 -1.18
C VAL A 65 7.75 4.33 -2.71
N GLN A 66 8.38 3.31 -3.29
CA GLN A 66 8.63 3.14 -4.72
C GLN A 66 8.20 1.74 -5.15
N GLY A 67 8.10 1.50 -6.45
CA GLY A 67 7.80 0.20 -7.03
C GLY A 67 6.57 0.23 -7.94
N ILE A 68 6.22 -0.93 -8.49
CA ILE A 68 5.16 -1.09 -9.48
C ILE A 68 3.84 -0.52 -8.97
N ASP A 69 3.46 -0.83 -7.74
CA ASP A 69 2.21 -0.40 -7.15
C ASP A 69 2.17 1.12 -6.93
N ALA A 70 3.30 1.71 -6.50
CA ALA A 70 3.43 3.16 -6.37
C ALA A 70 3.33 3.87 -7.73
N ASP A 71 3.96 3.31 -8.77
CA ASP A 71 3.94 3.85 -10.13
C ASP A 71 2.54 3.76 -10.75
N ILE A 72 1.83 2.64 -10.56
CA ILE A 72 0.43 2.47 -10.99
C ILE A 72 -0.47 3.49 -10.30
N ALA A 73 -0.35 3.66 -8.97
CA ALA A 73 -1.15 4.62 -8.24
C ALA A 73 -0.87 6.06 -8.69
N ALA A 74 0.40 6.41 -8.95
CA ALA A 74 0.77 7.71 -9.46
C ALA A 74 0.18 7.97 -10.86
N ALA A 75 0.24 6.97 -11.76
CA ALA A 75 -0.32 7.06 -13.09
C ALA A 75 -1.85 7.18 -13.07
N ILE A 76 -2.54 6.45 -12.19
CA ILE A 76 -3.98 6.58 -11.98
C ILE A 76 -4.32 7.98 -11.47
N ALA A 77 -3.62 8.46 -10.44
CA ALA A 77 -3.84 9.80 -9.88
C ALA A 77 -3.66 10.89 -10.94
N ASP A 78 -2.61 10.82 -11.77
CA ASP A 78 -2.35 11.77 -12.85
C ASP A 78 -3.51 11.80 -13.86
N LYS A 79 -3.99 10.62 -14.31
CA LYS A 79 -5.15 10.52 -15.22
C LYS A 79 -6.44 11.10 -14.61
N LEU A 80 -6.59 11.04 -13.30
CA LEU A 80 -7.73 11.60 -12.57
C LEU A 80 -7.54 13.09 -12.22
N GLY A 81 -6.40 13.70 -12.55
CA GLY A 81 -6.06 15.06 -12.18
C GLY A 81 -5.86 15.24 -10.67
N MET A 82 -5.46 14.16 -9.97
CA MET A 82 -5.22 14.11 -8.53
C MET A 82 -3.73 14.04 -8.21
N LYS A 83 -3.37 14.29 -6.95
CA LYS A 83 -2.07 13.93 -6.39
C LYS A 83 -2.18 12.57 -5.73
N VAL A 84 -1.07 11.82 -5.65
CA VAL A 84 -1.01 10.59 -4.85
C VAL A 84 -0.37 10.88 -3.49
N ALA A 85 -0.93 10.28 -2.42
CA ALA A 85 -0.30 10.23 -1.11
C ALA A 85 -0.24 8.75 -0.67
N ILE A 86 0.97 8.24 -0.44
CA ILE A 86 1.19 6.83 -0.12
C ILE A 86 1.46 6.70 1.38
N THR A 87 0.78 5.74 2.03
CA THR A 87 0.97 5.41 3.44
C THR A 87 1.36 3.94 3.56
N ASP A 88 2.54 3.68 4.11
CA ASP A 88 2.99 2.33 4.47
C ASP A 88 2.34 1.88 5.77
N MET A 89 1.76 0.68 5.78
CA MET A 89 1.10 0.09 6.94
C MET A 89 1.13 -1.43 6.88
N ALA A 90 0.77 -2.12 7.97
CA ALA A 90 0.64 -3.56 7.99
C ALA A 90 -0.46 -4.03 7.00
N PHE A 91 -0.22 -5.15 6.31
CA PHE A 91 -1.10 -5.66 5.27
C PHE A 91 -2.55 -5.90 5.76
N ASP A 92 -2.70 -6.50 6.94
CA ASP A 92 -3.99 -6.75 7.59
C ASP A 92 -4.74 -5.47 7.99
N SER A 93 -4.07 -4.32 8.00
CA SER A 93 -4.66 -3.00 8.27
C SER A 93 -5.21 -2.31 7.02
N LEU A 94 -4.89 -2.77 5.80
CA LEU A 94 -5.27 -2.11 4.55
C LEU A 94 -6.79 -2.08 4.34
N ILE A 95 -7.48 -3.23 4.49
CA ILE A 95 -8.94 -3.29 4.34
C ILE A 95 -9.65 -2.45 5.41
N PRO A 96 -9.32 -2.54 6.71
CA PRO A 96 -9.83 -1.62 7.73
C PRO A 96 -9.63 -0.13 7.39
N ALA A 97 -8.47 0.23 6.81
CA ALA A 97 -8.18 1.62 6.41
C ALA A 97 -9.08 2.11 5.26
N LEU A 98 -9.43 1.23 4.31
CA LEU A 98 -10.42 1.52 3.26
C LEU A 98 -11.83 1.68 3.84
N GLN A 99 -12.23 0.80 4.75
CA GLN A 99 -13.55 0.83 5.39
C GLN A 99 -13.77 2.11 6.22
N SER A 100 -12.71 2.60 6.88
CA SER A 100 -12.73 3.82 7.70
C SER A 100 -12.47 5.12 6.94
N ASP A 101 -12.37 5.08 5.59
CA ASP A 101 -12.04 6.23 4.74
C ASP A 101 -10.67 6.86 5.08
N THR A 102 -9.75 6.11 5.67
CA THR A 102 -8.36 6.56 5.88
C THR A 102 -7.60 6.55 4.55
N ASN A 103 -7.80 5.50 3.74
CA ASN A 103 -7.29 5.39 2.38
C ASN A 103 -8.46 5.30 1.38
N ASP A 104 -8.20 5.68 0.13
CA ASP A 104 -9.14 5.58 -0.98
C ASP A 104 -8.94 4.29 -1.76
N VAL A 105 -7.67 3.88 -1.90
CA VAL A 105 -7.24 2.66 -2.60
C VAL A 105 -6.19 1.91 -1.77
N ALA A 106 -6.08 0.60 -1.97
CA ALA A 106 -4.94 -0.19 -1.50
C ALA A 106 -4.33 -0.95 -2.68
N LEU A 107 -3.03 -0.73 -2.89
CA LEU A 107 -2.17 -1.46 -3.82
C LEU A 107 -1.02 -2.06 -2.99
N ALA A 108 -0.96 -3.38 -2.91
CA ALA A 108 -0.04 -4.11 -2.04
C ALA A 108 0.10 -5.59 -2.49
N GLY A 109 0.13 -5.85 -3.80
CA GLY A 109 0.06 -7.21 -4.32
C GLY A 109 -1.16 -7.96 -3.79
N MET A 110 -2.31 -7.28 -3.64
CA MET A 110 -3.47 -7.86 -2.96
C MET A 110 -4.31 -8.70 -3.91
N THR A 111 -4.47 -9.98 -3.58
CA THR A 111 -5.34 -10.92 -4.30
C THR A 111 -6.81 -10.66 -3.99
N ALA A 112 -7.65 -10.62 -5.02
CA ALA A 112 -9.10 -10.44 -4.93
C ALA A 112 -9.79 -11.77 -4.52
N THR A 113 -9.72 -12.14 -3.23
CA THR A 113 -10.41 -13.35 -2.73
C THR A 113 -11.90 -13.11 -2.47
N PRO A 114 -12.74 -14.16 -2.48
CA PRO A 114 -14.16 -14.04 -2.14
C PRO A 114 -14.39 -13.40 -0.76
N GLU A 115 -13.61 -13.78 0.27
CA GLU A 115 -13.73 -13.21 1.62
C GLU A 115 -13.45 -11.71 1.63
N ARG A 116 -12.39 -11.27 0.94
CA ARG A 116 -12.04 -9.85 0.84
C ARG A 116 -13.11 -9.07 0.08
N GLN A 117 -13.71 -9.69 -0.95
CA GLN A 117 -14.80 -9.09 -1.73
C GLN A 117 -16.09 -8.88 -0.92
N GLU A 118 -16.28 -9.53 0.21
CA GLU A 118 -17.37 -9.20 1.12
C GLU A 118 -17.20 -7.81 1.77
N SER A 119 -15.95 -7.39 1.97
CA SER A 119 -15.58 -6.18 2.71
C SER A 119 -15.18 -5.00 1.85
N VAL A 120 -14.63 -5.23 0.65
CA VAL A 120 -14.15 -4.23 -0.31
C VAL A 120 -14.55 -4.61 -1.73
N ASP A 121 -14.46 -3.66 -2.66
CA ASP A 121 -14.53 -3.93 -4.09
C ASP A 121 -13.12 -3.94 -4.67
N PHE A 122 -12.93 -4.66 -5.79
CA PHE A 122 -11.65 -4.78 -6.47
C PHE A 122 -11.74 -4.29 -7.91
N SER A 123 -10.67 -3.69 -8.39
CA SER A 123 -10.47 -3.35 -9.80
C SER A 123 -10.32 -4.60 -10.68
N ASP A 124 -10.25 -4.38 -11.99
CA ASP A 124 -9.67 -5.36 -12.90
C ASP A 124 -8.24 -5.71 -12.42
N SER A 125 -7.78 -6.96 -12.66
CA SER A 125 -6.43 -7.40 -12.29
C SER A 125 -5.36 -6.61 -13.04
N TYR A 126 -4.29 -6.20 -12.32
CA TYR A 126 -3.15 -5.50 -12.92
C TYR A 126 -1.88 -6.35 -13.00
N ALA A 127 -1.79 -7.44 -12.23
CA ALA A 127 -0.65 -8.36 -12.25
C ALA A 127 -1.06 -9.78 -11.85
N LYS A 128 -0.20 -10.74 -12.20
CA LYS A 128 -0.29 -12.12 -11.73
C LYS A 128 0.67 -12.32 -10.56
N GLY A 129 0.21 -12.98 -9.52
CA GLY A 129 0.99 -13.46 -8.39
C GLY A 129 1.15 -14.98 -8.42
N VAL A 130 2.19 -15.47 -7.80
CA VAL A 130 2.40 -16.91 -7.57
C VAL A 130 2.94 -17.08 -6.15
N GLN A 131 2.22 -17.81 -5.31
CA GLN A 131 2.73 -18.20 -4.00
C GLN A 131 3.79 -19.30 -4.15
N VAL A 132 4.94 -19.11 -3.52
CA VAL A 132 6.07 -20.05 -3.53
C VAL A 132 6.55 -20.36 -2.12
N ILE A 133 7.39 -21.37 -2.01
CA ILE A 133 7.96 -21.82 -0.73
C ILE A 133 9.45 -21.53 -0.73
N ILE A 134 9.94 -20.75 0.24
CA ILE A 134 11.35 -20.53 0.52
C ILE A 134 11.79 -21.53 1.59
N VAL A 135 12.89 -22.23 1.36
CA VAL A 135 13.48 -23.17 2.30
C VAL A 135 15.01 -23.00 2.38
N PRO A 136 15.68 -23.47 3.44
CA PRO A 136 17.14 -23.61 3.44
C PRO A 136 17.61 -24.57 2.33
N GLU A 137 18.79 -24.35 1.73
CA GLU A 137 19.33 -25.19 0.64
C GLU A 137 19.39 -26.68 0.97
N GLY A 138 19.62 -27.02 2.24
CA GLY A 138 19.69 -28.42 2.73
C GLY A 138 18.35 -28.98 3.23
N SER A 139 17.23 -28.28 3.01
CA SER A 139 15.92 -28.71 3.52
C SER A 139 15.44 -30.02 2.89
N ASP A 140 14.73 -30.80 3.69
CA ASP A 140 13.99 -32.00 3.29
C ASP A 140 12.67 -31.70 2.60
N ILE A 141 12.19 -30.47 2.73
CA ILE A 141 10.97 -29.97 2.06
C ILE A 141 11.28 -29.79 0.57
N GLN A 142 10.55 -30.49 -0.31
CA GLN A 142 10.75 -30.44 -1.77
C GLN A 142 9.47 -30.06 -2.52
N THR A 143 8.31 -30.22 -1.91
CA THR A 143 6.97 -29.95 -2.48
C THR A 143 6.06 -29.40 -1.40
N PRO A 144 4.89 -28.81 -1.73
CA PRO A 144 3.90 -28.38 -0.75
C PRO A 144 3.49 -29.47 0.25
N ASP A 145 3.35 -30.72 -0.18
CA ASP A 145 3.02 -31.83 0.73
C ASP A 145 4.04 -32.02 1.86
N GLY A 146 5.28 -31.58 1.66
CA GLY A 146 6.33 -31.62 2.67
C GLY A 146 6.20 -30.61 3.81
N LEU A 147 5.19 -29.74 3.76
CA LEU A 147 4.90 -28.73 4.80
C LEU A 147 4.16 -29.31 6.01
N GLU A 148 3.57 -30.51 5.89
CA GLU A 148 2.87 -31.14 7.00
C GLU A 148 3.76 -31.30 8.23
N GLY A 149 3.30 -30.80 9.38
CA GLY A 149 4.03 -30.82 10.64
C GLY A 149 5.20 -29.84 10.74
N LYS A 150 5.45 -29.01 9.75
CA LYS A 150 6.50 -27.98 9.75
C LYS A 150 6.01 -26.67 10.35
N ASN A 151 6.94 -25.81 10.79
CA ASN A 151 6.65 -24.44 11.18
C ASN A 151 6.76 -23.54 9.94
N ILE A 152 5.62 -23.05 9.46
CA ILE A 152 5.50 -22.29 8.23
C ILE A 152 5.44 -20.79 8.56
N GLY A 153 6.38 -20.00 8.09
CA GLY A 153 6.34 -18.54 8.21
C GLY A 153 5.52 -17.91 7.10
N VAL A 154 4.66 -16.99 7.46
CA VAL A 154 3.80 -16.25 6.52
C VAL A 154 3.71 -14.78 6.93
N GLN A 155 3.33 -13.89 6.02
CA GLN A 155 2.94 -12.54 6.37
C GLN A 155 1.47 -12.52 6.82
N THR A 156 1.19 -11.88 7.96
CA THR A 156 -0.14 -11.81 8.56
C THR A 156 -1.21 -11.28 7.58
N GLY A 157 -2.32 -12.01 7.47
CA GLY A 157 -3.49 -11.61 6.69
C GLY A 157 -3.35 -11.76 5.17
N THR A 158 -2.21 -12.26 4.66
CA THR A 158 -2.03 -12.57 3.23
C THR A 158 -2.73 -13.87 2.84
N THR A 159 -2.81 -14.16 1.55
CA THR A 159 -3.31 -15.44 1.04
C THR A 159 -2.43 -16.60 1.46
N GLY A 160 -1.09 -16.39 1.55
CA GLY A 160 -0.17 -17.39 2.10
C GLY A 160 -0.50 -17.76 3.55
N ASP A 161 -0.90 -16.78 4.38
CA ASP A 161 -1.36 -17.03 5.76
C ASP A 161 -2.69 -17.82 5.78
N ILE A 162 -3.66 -17.40 4.97
CA ILE A 162 -4.97 -18.06 4.88
C ILE A 162 -4.82 -19.50 4.41
N TYR A 163 -4.16 -19.72 3.27
CA TYR A 163 -4.01 -21.05 2.69
C TYR A 163 -3.21 -22.00 3.58
N CYS A 164 -2.09 -21.53 4.16
CA CYS A 164 -1.31 -22.37 5.05
C CYS A 164 -2.07 -22.70 6.34
N THR A 165 -2.88 -21.77 6.86
CA THR A 165 -3.73 -22.03 8.04
C THR A 165 -4.80 -23.06 7.73
N ASP A 166 -5.44 -22.97 6.57
CA ASP A 166 -6.49 -23.89 6.13
C ASP A 166 -5.92 -25.30 5.84
N ASP A 167 -4.76 -25.38 5.20
CA ASP A 167 -4.17 -26.65 4.77
C ASP A 167 -3.43 -27.39 5.91
N TYR A 168 -2.74 -26.66 6.81
CA TYR A 168 -1.84 -27.26 7.81
C TYR A 168 -2.25 -26.96 9.26
N GLY A 169 -3.18 -26.05 9.48
CA GLY A 169 -3.67 -25.64 10.80
C GLY A 169 -2.84 -24.53 11.44
N GLN A 170 -3.53 -23.71 12.24
CA GLN A 170 -2.97 -22.50 12.89
C GLN A 170 -1.74 -22.77 13.77
N ASP A 171 -1.63 -23.97 14.38
CA ASP A 171 -0.52 -24.32 15.27
C ASP A 171 0.82 -24.39 14.51
N HIS A 172 0.75 -24.69 13.21
CA HIS A 172 1.90 -24.81 12.31
C HIS A 172 2.28 -23.49 11.63
N VAL A 173 1.38 -22.49 11.62
CA VAL A 173 1.61 -21.21 10.98
C VAL A 173 2.18 -20.18 11.96
N LYS A 174 3.28 -19.52 11.57
CA LYS A 174 3.92 -18.44 12.32
C LYS A 174 3.79 -17.16 11.52
N GLN A 175 2.95 -16.26 12.02
CA GLN A 175 2.62 -14.99 11.39
C GLN A 175 3.67 -13.92 11.69
N PHE A 176 4.08 -13.18 10.68
CA PHE A 176 5.02 -12.07 10.76
C PHE A 176 4.40 -10.81 10.13
N ASN A 177 4.80 -9.64 10.60
CA ASN A 177 4.29 -8.37 10.06
C ASN A 177 4.66 -8.11 8.60
N ASN A 178 5.76 -8.70 8.13
CA ASN A 178 6.22 -8.59 6.73
C ASN A 178 7.12 -9.77 6.33
N GLY A 179 7.35 -9.90 5.01
CA GLY A 179 8.18 -10.97 4.44
C GLY A 179 9.61 -11.02 4.98
N PRO A 180 10.37 -9.90 5.04
CA PRO A 180 11.72 -9.89 5.59
C PRO A 180 11.83 -10.45 7.02
N LEU A 181 10.85 -10.21 7.88
CA LEU A 181 10.84 -10.79 9.24
C LEU A 181 10.65 -12.30 9.22
N ALA A 182 9.78 -12.81 8.34
CA ALA A 182 9.62 -14.25 8.14
C ALA A 182 10.91 -14.89 7.62
N VAL A 183 11.56 -14.27 6.62
CA VAL A 183 12.84 -14.75 6.09
C VAL A 183 13.94 -14.69 7.14
N ALA A 184 14.02 -13.65 7.97
CA ALA A 184 14.97 -13.58 9.07
C ALA A 184 14.75 -14.71 10.10
N ALA A 185 13.49 -15.05 10.41
CA ALA A 185 13.17 -16.19 11.27
C ALA A 185 13.61 -17.53 10.65
N LEU A 186 13.46 -17.68 9.33
CA LEU A 186 13.93 -18.86 8.58
C LEU A 186 15.46 -19.00 8.64
N VAL A 187 16.19 -17.91 8.36
CA VAL A 187 17.67 -17.88 8.45
C VAL A 187 18.16 -18.24 9.85
N ASN A 188 17.43 -17.82 10.88
CA ASN A 188 17.76 -18.11 12.28
C ASN A 188 17.29 -19.53 12.75
N GLY A 189 16.69 -20.33 11.88
CA GLY A 189 16.20 -21.67 12.20
C GLY A 189 15.01 -21.71 13.18
N GLN A 190 14.24 -20.63 13.26
CA GLN A 190 13.04 -20.53 14.11
C GLN A 190 11.80 -21.14 13.45
N ILE A 191 11.83 -21.24 12.13
CA ILE A 191 10.79 -21.84 11.27
C ILE A 191 11.48 -22.70 10.20
N ASP A 192 10.72 -23.56 9.54
CA ASP A 192 11.24 -24.54 8.58
C ASP A 192 11.16 -24.03 7.13
N CYS A 193 10.22 -23.15 6.83
CA CYS A 193 9.98 -22.54 5.51
C CYS A 193 9.23 -21.22 5.60
N VAL A 194 9.16 -20.48 4.48
CA VAL A 194 8.31 -19.30 4.31
C VAL A 194 7.47 -19.49 3.06
N VAL A 195 6.15 -19.22 3.15
CA VAL A 195 5.24 -19.13 2.01
C VAL A 195 4.98 -17.67 1.73
N ILE A 196 5.27 -17.24 0.50
CA ILE A 196 5.17 -15.85 0.07
C ILE A 196 5.18 -15.77 -1.46
N ASP A 197 4.86 -14.61 -2.01
CA ASP A 197 4.86 -14.36 -3.45
C ASP A 197 6.25 -14.49 -4.08
N GLN A 198 6.29 -14.97 -5.32
CA GLN A 198 7.51 -15.35 -6.03
C GLN A 198 8.46 -14.16 -6.26
N GLU A 199 7.96 -13.01 -6.68
CA GLU A 199 8.85 -11.88 -7.00
C GLU A 199 9.53 -11.30 -5.76
N PRO A 200 8.83 -11.05 -4.64
CA PRO A 200 9.50 -10.74 -3.37
C PRO A 200 10.43 -11.87 -2.89
N ALA A 201 10.02 -13.13 -3.02
CA ALA A 201 10.86 -14.27 -2.65
C ALA A 201 12.22 -14.27 -3.37
N LYS A 202 12.24 -13.97 -4.69
CA LYS A 202 13.49 -13.86 -5.46
C LYS A 202 14.40 -12.75 -4.91
N ASN A 203 13.83 -11.61 -4.53
CA ASN A 203 14.59 -10.52 -3.92
C ASN A 203 15.15 -10.93 -2.56
N TYR A 204 14.35 -11.61 -1.72
CA TYR A 204 14.79 -12.01 -0.39
C TYR A 204 15.88 -13.07 -0.43
N ILE A 205 15.80 -14.08 -1.30
CA ILE A 205 16.88 -15.09 -1.41
C ILE A 205 18.16 -14.49 -2.01
N ALA A 206 18.05 -13.49 -2.90
CA ALA A 206 19.23 -12.80 -3.42
C ALA A 206 19.99 -12.03 -2.32
N ALA A 207 19.28 -11.55 -1.30
CA ALA A 207 19.87 -10.85 -0.16
C ALA A 207 20.31 -11.79 0.98
N ASN A 208 19.89 -13.07 0.96
CA ASN A 208 20.14 -14.05 2.04
C ASN A 208 20.69 -15.36 1.46
N SER A 209 21.99 -15.59 1.58
CA SER A 209 22.62 -16.83 1.10
C SER A 209 22.13 -18.07 1.87
N GLY A 210 22.16 -19.22 1.24
CA GLY A 210 21.77 -20.50 1.85
C GLY A 210 20.27 -20.79 1.84
N LEU A 211 19.49 -19.96 1.13
CA LEU A 211 18.07 -20.17 0.88
C LEU A 211 17.80 -20.49 -0.60
N LYS A 212 16.74 -21.21 -0.87
CA LYS A 212 16.23 -21.48 -2.21
C LYS A 212 14.70 -21.40 -2.24
N ILE A 213 14.15 -21.09 -3.41
CA ILE A 213 12.74 -21.26 -3.72
C ILE A 213 12.54 -22.65 -4.28
N LEU A 214 11.47 -23.34 -3.89
CA LEU A 214 11.11 -24.62 -4.50
C LEU A 214 10.61 -24.43 -5.93
N ASP A 215 10.87 -25.41 -6.81
CA ASP A 215 10.44 -25.35 -8.22
C ASP A 215 8.92 -25.49 -8.39
N THR A 216 8.20 -25.96 -7.36
CA THR A 216 6.76 -26.15 -7.37
C THR A 216 6.08 -24.91 -6.78
N SER A 217 5.16 -24.28 -7.53
CA SER A 217 4.30 -23.22 -7.03
C SER A 217 3.33 -23.76 -5.96
N TYR A 218 2.94 -22.89 -5.02
CA TYR A 218 1.93 -23.21 -4.03
C TYR A 218 0.52 -22.81 -4.52
N ALA A 219 0.33 -21.60 -5.04
CA ALA A 219 -0.91 -21.10 -5.62
C ALA A 219 -0.67 -20.03 -6.67
N ASP A 220 -1.55 -19.95 -7.67
CA ASP A 220 -1.58 -18.85 -8.65
C ASP A 220 -2.64 -17.83 -8.26
N GLU A 221 -2.35 -16.55 -8.43
CA GLU A 221 -3.16 -15.44 -7.95
C GLU A 221 -3.26 -14.29 -8.95
N ASP A 222 -4.27 -13.44 -8.76
CA ASP A 222 -4.51 -12.21 -9.48
C ASP A 222 -4.50 -11.02 -8.54
N TYR A 223 -3.57 -10.07 -8.73
CA TYR A 223 -3.53 -8.83 -7.95
C TYR A 223 -4.47 -7.79 -8.52
N ALA A 224 -5.22 -7.16 -7.64
CA ALA A 224 -6.14 -6.09 -7.98
C ALA A 224 -6.11 -4.97 -6.93
N ILE A 225 -6.54 -3.78 -7.33
CA ILE A 225 -6.62 -2.61 -6.46
C ILE A 225 -7.88 -2.73 -5.61
N ALA A 226 -7.70 -2.76 -4.28
CA ALA A 226 -8.84 -2.75 -3.36
C ALA A 226 -9.35 -1.33 -3.12
N ILE A 227 -10.68 -1.19 -3.09
CA ILE A 227 -11.41 0.08 -2.95
C ILE A 227 -12.55 -0.15 -1.95
N LYS A 228 -12.91 0.89 -1.19
CA LYS A 228 -14.04 0.80 -0.25
C LYS A 228 -15.28 0.22 -0.92
N LYS A 229 -15.93 -0.73 -0.25
CA LYS A 229 -17.17 -1.38 -0.71
C LYS A 229 -18.23 -0.37 -1.11
N GLY A 230 -18.76 -0.51 -2.33
CA GLY A 230 -19.81 0.34 -2.88
C GLY A 230 -19.35 1.67 -3.46
N ASN A 231 -18.04 2.00 -3.46
CA ASN A 231 -17.51 3.19 -4.13
C ASN A 231 -17.30 2.93 -5.62
N THR A 232 -18.42 2.70 -6.32
CA THR A 232 -18.44 2.36 -7.76
C THR A 232 -17.89 3.48 -8.63
N GLU A 233 -18.07 4.75 -8.24
CA GLU A 233 -17.54 5.89 -8.99
C GLU A 233 -16.00 5.85 -9.05
N LEU A 234 -15.33 5.62 -7.93
CA LEU A 234 -13.87 5.49 -7.90
C LEU A 234 -13.41 4.22 -8.62
N LEU A 235 -14.13 3.11 -8.44
CA LEU A 235 -13.83 1.84 -9.10
C LEU A 235 -13.84 1.98 -10.63
N ASP A 236 -14.87 2.61 -11.19
CA ASP A 236 -15.00 2.84 -12.63
C ASP A 236 -13.85 3.72 -13.16
N LYS A 237 -13.48 4.77 -12.42
CA LYS A 237 -12.36 5.65 -12.76
C LYS A 237 -11.02 4.91 -12.74
N VAL A 238 -10.78 4.10 -11.70
CA VAL A 238 -9.58 3.27 -11.57
C VAL A 238 -9.49 2.28 -12.72
N ASN A 239 -10.56 1.54 -13.01
CA ASN A 239 -10.58 0.59 -14.13
C ASN A 239 -10.42 1.28 -15.49
N GLY A 240 -11.01 2.48 -15.65
CA GLY A 240 -10.79 3.29 -16.85
C GLY A 240 -9.32 3.67 -17.04
N ALA A 241 -8.66 4.10 -15.96
CA ALA A 241 -7.24 4.46 -15.97
C ALA A 241 -6.34 3.23 -16.22
N LEU A 242 -6.60 2.09 -15.57
CA LEU A 242 -5.83 0.84 -15.76
C LEU A 242 -5.83 0.36 -17.21
N LYS A 243 -6.96 0.49 -17.92
CA LYS A 243 -7.07 0.07 -19.34
C LYS A 243 -6.24 0.91 -20.30
N GLU A 244 -5.79 2.08 -19.86
CA GLU A 244 -4.99 3.00 -20.66
C GLU A 244 -3.48 2.93 -20.30
N LEU A 245 -3.09 2.18 -19.26
CA LEU A 245 -1.72 1.90 -18.87
C LEU A 245 -1.17 0.68 -19.57
#